data_77df380ac1e9101f7822b7f6c6c2b234
#
_entry.id   77df380ac1e9101f7822b7f6c6c2b234
#
_cell.length_a   1.000
_cell.length_b   1.000
_cell.length_c   1.000
_cell.angle_alpha   90.00
_cell.angle_beta   90.00
_cell.angle_gamma   90.00
#
_symmetry.space_group_name_H-M   'P 1'
#
loop_
_entity.id
_entity.type
_entity.pdbx_description
1 polymer ?
#
loop_
_entity_poly.entity_id
_entity_poly.type
_entity_poly.pdbx_seq_one_letter_code
_entity_poly.pdbx_strand_id
1 'polypeptide(L)'
;MEQKRLEDILNNFPNLKIAVAGDFFLDKWLEIDRSLDELSVETGLTAYQVIAKRLYAGVAGTILSNLASLEIGTLYAIGFLGDDGEGFEMQRILRNMGIITDHLPLYKEIMTPTYTKPVFIAKDGIEETNRLDHKNIKPTPKNIEKKIIESLYEVAGKVDAIIVSDQLTCEGYGAITCGVREALADIGEKYQNLVLYADSRAFIDKFRNMIIKCNNLEAVRLFYPGEETTAGQDRIGECLQKLSVNSGRQVFISCGSKGVMTRDIAGQPVLIPARVLPAETKIDIVGAGDACTSGIVSALCCGATNEEAAFIGNLVSAITIQVIGTTGTATRAEVLASYSL
;
A
#
# COMPACT_ATOMS: atom_id res chain seq x y z
N MET A 1 15.12 -19.94 0.08
CA MET A 1 13.92 -20.63 0.62
C MET A 1 13.63 -21.83 -0.25
N GLU A 2 13.24 -22.98 0.31
CA GLU A 2 12.84 -24.16 -0.47
C GLU A 2 11.40 -24.02 -0.97
N GLN A 3 11.06 -24.63 -2.12
CA GLN A 3 9.71 -24.55 -2.71
C GLN A 3 8.64 -25.06 -1.74
N LYS A 4 8.89 -26.18 -1.06
CA LYS A 4 7.95 -26.72 -0.06
C LYS A 4 7.65 -25.72 1.06
N ARG A 5 8.66 -24.97 1.52
CA ARG A 5 8.47 -23.94 2.53
C ARG A 5 7.59 -22.79 2.03
N LEU A 6 7.77 -22.38 0.76
CA LEU A 6 6.90 -21.41 0.12
C LEU A 6 5.45 -21.91 0.06
N GLU A 7 5.26 -23.17 -0.40
CA GLU A 7 3.93 -23.80 -0.45
C GLU A 7 3.27 -23.83 0.93
N ASP A 8 4.00 -24.21 1.99
CA ASP A 8 3.49 -24.27 3.36
C ASP A 8 3.05 -22.87 3.85
N ILE A 9 3.82 -21.82 3.55
CA ILE A 9 3.47 -20.44 3.89
C ILE A 9 2.22 -20.00 3.14
N LEU A 10 2.18 -20.16 1.81
CA LEU A 10 1.05 -19.75 0.97
C LEU A 10 -0.26 -20.49 1.33
N ASN A 11 -0.17 -21.77 1.69
CA ASN A 11 -1.34 -22.57 2.09
C ASN A 11 -1.99 -22.09 3.40
N ASN A 12 -1.27 -21.33 4.23
CA ASN A 12 -1.82 -20.75 5.45
C ASN A 12 -2.50 -19.39 5.25
N PHE A 13 -2.31 -18.72 4.12
CA PHE A 13 -2.90 -17.40 3.83
C PHE A 13 -4.43 -17.34 4.04
N PRO A 14 -5.25 -18.34 3.62
CA PRO A 14 -6.69 -18.31 3.85
C PRO A 14 -7.13 -18.36 5.31
N ASN A 15 -6.22 -18.67 6.22
CA ASN A 15 -6.52 -18.70 7.67
C ASN A 15 -6.27 -17.34 8.34
N LEU A 16 -5.58 -16.43 7.65
CA LEU A 16 -5.17 -15.14 8.22
C LEU A 16 -6.32 -14.13 8.26
N LYS A 17 -6.24 -13.26 9.28
CA LYS A 17 -7.10 -12.09 9.46
C LYS A 17 -6.21 -10.85 9.49
N ILE A 18 -6.36 -9.95 8.52
CA ILE A 18 -5.51 -8.77 8.39
C ILE A 18 -6.39 -7.52 8.31
N ALA A 19 -6.02 -6.51 9.08
CA ALA A 19 -6.59 -5.17 8.96
C ALA A 19 -5.63 -4.25 8.22
N VAL A 20 -6.17 -3.36 7.38
CA VAL A 20 -5.42 -2.27 6.77
C VAL A 20 -5.98 -0.95 7.26
N ALA A 21 -5.16 -0.18 7.96
CA ALA A 21 -5.49 1.13 8.49
C ALA A 21 -4.76 2.22 7.71
N GLY A 22 -5.46 3.26 7.25
CA GLY A 22 -4.78 4.32 6.53
C GLY A 22 -5.67 5.14 5.62
N ASP A 23 -5.04 5.76 4.65
CA ASP A 23 -5.69 6.64 3.69
C ASP A 23 -6.28 5.81 2.54
N PHE A 24 -7.56 6.02 2.26
CA PHE A 24 -8.26 5.40 1.14
C PHE A 24 -8.50 6.44 0.05
N PHE A 25 -7.88 6.24 -1.11
CA PHE A 25 -8.05 7.10 -2.28
C PHE A 25 -8.78 6.33 -3.38
N LEU A 26 -9.73 7.00 -4.05
CA LEU A 26 -10.34 6.43 -5.25
C LEU A 26 -9.49 6.79 -6.48
N ASP A 27 -8.97 5.79 -7.17
CA ASP A 27 -8.37 5.97 -8.50
C ASP A 27 -9.49 5.90 -9.54
N LYS A 28 -9.77 7.04 -10.20
CA LYS A 28 -10.88 7.22 -11.13
C LYS A 28 -10.36 7.55 -12.52
N TRP A 29 -10.46 6.61 -13.44
CA TRP A 29 -10.10 6.80 -14.84
C TRP A 29 -11.33 7.17 -15.64
N LEU A 30 -11.23 8.22 -16.45
CA LEU A 30 -12.28 8.69 -17.36
C LEU A 30 -11.79 8.51 -18.80
N GLU A 31 -12.33 7.54 -19.51
CA GLU A 31 -11.99 7.29 -20.91
C GLU A 31 -12.80 8.22 -21.81
N ILE A 32 -12.10 9.04 -22.58
CA ILE A 32 -12.67 10.11 -23.40
C ILE A 32 -12.45 9.78 -24.87
N ASP A 33 -13.53 9.79 -25.66
CA ASP A 33 -13.47 9.70 -27.12
C ASP A 33 -13.58 11.09 -27.72
N ARG A 34 -12.46 11.61 -28.20
CA ARG A 34 -12.40 12.96 -28.77
C ARG A 34 -13.17 13.10 -30.09
N SER A 35 -13.53 12.01 -30.76
CA SER A 35 -14.37 12.06 -31.95
C SER A 35 -15.81 12.48 -31.64
N LEU A 36 -16.19 12.40 -30.36
CA LEU A 36 -17.51 12.80 -29.82
C LEU A 36 -17.49 14.16 -29.15
N ASP A 37 -16.37 14.89 -29.20
CA ASP A 37 -16.24 16.20 -28.55
C ASP A 37 -17.29 17.19 -29.09
N GLU A 38 -17.90 17.94 -28.17
CA GLU A 38 -18.89 18.96 -28.46
C GLU A 38 -18.42 20.32 -27.92
N LEU A 39 -18.98 21.41 -28.42
CA LEU A 39 -18.79 22.71 -27.82
C LEU A 39 -19.92 22.99 -26.81
N SER A 40 -19.54 23.38 -25.60
CA SER A 40 -20.50 23.84 -24.61
C SER A 40 -21.22 25.08 -25.11
N VAL A 41 -22.54 25.04 -25.12
CA VAL A 41 -23.39 26.14 -25.55
C VAL A 41 -23.21 27.39 -24.69
N GLU A 42 -22.94 27.19 -23.37
CA GLU A 42 -22.78 28.27 -22.42
C GLU A 42 -21.41 28.94 -22.49
N THR A 43 -20.35 28.18 -22.73
CA THR A 43 -18.97 28.69 -22.59
C THR A 43 -18.18 28.70 -23.89
N GLY A 44 -18.62 27.95 -24.90
CA GLY A 44 -17.86 27.74 -26.15
C GLY A 44 -16.58 26.88 -25.97
N LEU A 45 -16.35 26.34 -24.78
CA LEU A 45 -15.22 25.43 -24.51
C LEU A 45 -15.59 24.00 -24.91
N THR A 46 -14.56 23.19 -25.19
CA THR A 46 -14.75 21.77 -25.50
C THR A 46 -15.36 21.01 -24.31
N ALA A 47 -16.49 20.36 -24.54
CA ALA A 47 -17.10 19.41 -23.63
C ALA A 47 -16.65 18.00 -24.04
N TYR A 48 -15.69 17.44 -23.31
CA TYR A 48 -15.18 16.09 -23.54
C TYR A 48 -16.21 15.04 -23.22
N GLN A 49 -16.37 14.05 -24.10
CA GLN A 49 -17.34 12.96 -23.92
C GLN A 49 -16.68 11.75 -23.29
N VAL A 50 -17.06 11.47 -22.03
CA VAL A 50 -16.61 10.30 -21.28
C VAL A 50 -17.44 9.08 -21.70
N ILE A 51 -16.81 8.10 -22.34
CA ILE A 51 -17.47 6.88 -22.84
C ILE A 51 -17.39 5.72 -21.85
N ALA A 52 -16.41 5.73 -20.95
CA ALA A 52 -16.27 4.72 -19.90
C ALA A 52 -15.57 5.29 -18.68
N LYS A 53 -15.84 4.68 -17.51
CA LYS A 53 -15.12 4.96 -16.27
C LYS A 53 -14.59 3.66 -15.66
N ARG A 54 -13.35 3.70 -15.17
CA ARG A 54 -12.77 2.62 -14.37
C ARG A 54 -12.43 3.17 -12.99
N LEU A 55 -12.80 2.43 -11.94
CA LEU A 55 -12.65 2.83 -10.55
C LEU A 55 -11.86 1.76 -9.81
N TYR A 56 -10.82 2.16 -9.08
CA TYR A 56 -10.00 1.25 -8.30
C TYR A 56 -9.79 1.82 -6.89
N ALA A 57 -9.67 0.91 -5.93
CA ALA A 57 -9.31 1.27 -4.57
C ALA A 57 -7.78 1.49 -4.50
N GLY A 58 -7.35 2.74 -4.33
CA GLY A 58 -5.94 3.14 -4.24
C GLY A 58 -5.43 3.25 -2.82
N VAL A 59 -4.11 3.34 -2.66
CA VAL A 59 -3.39 3.49 -1.40
C VAL A 59 -3.66 2.30 -0.46
N ALA A 60 -4.28 2.48 0.71
CA ALA A 60 -4.69 1.37 1.59
C ALA A 60 -5.59 0.37 0.87
N GLY A 61 -6.41 0.84 -0.08
CA GLY A 61 -7.23 -0.01 -0.94
C GLY A 61 -6.41 -0.89 -1.88
N THR A 62 -5.25 -0.42 -2.38
CA THR A 62 -4.33 -1.23 -3.19
C THR A 62 -3.76 -2.40 -2.38
N ILE A 63 -3.37 -2.16 -1.13
CA ILE A 63 -2.91 -3.22 -0.22
C ILE A 63 -4.02 -4.25 -0.02
N LEU A 64 -5.26 -3.81 0.28
CA LEU A 64 -6.41 -4.71 0.43
C LEU A 64 -6.70 -5.52 -0.83
N SER A 65 -6.59 -4.91 -2.02
CA SER A 65 -6.77 -5.60 -3.30
C SER A 65 -5.73 -6.71 -3.49
N ASN A 66 -4.46 -6.45 -3.14
CA ASN A 66 -3.40 -7.46 -3.18
C ASN A 66 -3.64 -8.58 -2.16
N LEU A 67 -4.02 -8.26 -0.92
CA LEU A 67 -4.33 -9.25 0.10
C LEU A 67 -5.53 -10.13 -0.28
N ALA A 68 -6.58 -9.54 -0.89
CA ALA A 68 -7.73 -10.28 -1.39
C ALA A 68 -7.33 -11.23 -2.53
N SER A 69 -6.48 -10.79 -3.45
CA SER A 69 -5.96 -11.62 -4.55
C SER A 69 -5.06 -12.75 -4.03
N LEU A 70 -4.31 -12.52 -2.95
CA LEU A 70 -3.53 -13.54 -2.23
C LEU A 70 -4.43 -14.47 -1.39
N GLU A 71 -5.75 -14.30 -1.44
CA GLU A 71 -6.77 -15.11 -0.75
C GLU A 71 -6.63 -15.09 0.78
N ILE A 72 -6.30 -13.94 1.36
CA ILE A 72 -6.33 -13.77 2.82
C ILE A 72 -7.77 -13.93 3.33
N GLY A 73 -7.97 -14.75 4.36
CA GLY A 73 -9.29 -15.21 4.78
C GLY A 73 -10.23 -14.14 5.29
N THR A 74 -9.74 -13.17 6.06
CA THR A 74 -10.56 -12.05 6.55
C THR A 74 -9.80 -10.74 6.47
N LEU A 75 -10.42 -9.73 5.85
CA LEU A 75 -9.84 -8.41 5.65
C LEU A 75 -10.72 -7.32 6.25
N TYR A 76 -10.10 -6.38 6.96
CA TYR A 76 -10.74 -5.21 7.55
C TYR A 76 -10.15 -3.93 6.97
N ALA A 77 -11.00 -2.96 6.63
CA ALA A 77 -10.60 -1.61 6.26
C ALA A 77 -10.83 -0.66 7.44
N ILE A 78 -9.78 0.06 7.89
CA ILE A 78 -9.85 1.03 8.99
C ILE A 78 -9.43 2.40 8.48
N GLY A 79 -10.29 3.40 8.62
CA GLY A 79 -10.02 4.76 8.15
C GLY A 79 -11.29 5.59 8.11
N PHE A 80 -11.39 6.46 7.13
CA PHE A 80 -12.61 7.25 6.89
C PHE A 80 -12.74 7.61 5.40
N LEU A 81 -13.96 7.94 5.00
CA LEU A 81 -14.31 8.42 3.66
C LEU A 81 -15.27 9.62 3.78
N GLY A 82 -15.44 10.34 2.68
CA GLY A 82 -16.51 11.33 2.53
C GLY A 82 -17.88 10.67 2.34
N ASP A 83 -18.92 11.31 2.83
CA ASP A 83 -20.32 10.98 2.49
C ASP A 83 -20.64 11.60 1.13
N ASP A 84 -20.01 11.08 0.08
CA ASP A 84 -20.06 11.52 -1.31
C ASP A 84 -20.10 10.33 -2.28
N GLY A 85 -20.21 10.61 -3.58
CA GLY A 85 -20.30 9.59 -4.61
C GLY A 85 -19.03 8.71 -4.68
N GLU A 86 -17.87 9.30 -4.46
CA GLU A 86 -16.58 8.61 -4.46
C GLU A 86 -16.45 7.68 -3.24
N GLY A 87 -16.93 8.09 -2.06
CA GLY A 87 -16.97 7.27 -0.85
C GLY A 87 -17.92 6.09 -0.99
N PHE A 88 -19.08 6.29 -1.59
CA PHE A 88 -20.00 5.21 -1.93
C PHE A 88 -19.34 4.18 -2.86
N GLU A 89 -18.69 4.64 -3.93
CA GLU A 89 -18.00 3.74 -4.88
C GLU A 89 -16.84 3.00 -4.21
N MET A 90 -16.06 3.66 -3.36
CA MET A 90 -14.98 3.03 -2.60
C MET A 90 -15.52 1.89 -1.71
N GLN A 91 -16.56 2.16 -0.91
CA GLN A 91 -17.17 1.12 -0.08
C GLN A 91 -17.72 -0.04 -0.91
N ARG A 92 -18.34 0.27 -2.07
CA ARG A 92 -18.85 -0.75 -3.00
C ARG A 92 -17.74 -1.64 -3.54
N ILE A 93 -16.60 -1.05 -3.95
CA ILE A 93 -15.44 -1.79 -4.44
C ILE A 93 -14.91 -2.72 -3.35
N LEU A 94 -14.68 -2.21 -2.14
CA LEU A 94 -14.14 -2.99 -1.02
C LEU A 94 -15.08 -4.14 -0.62
N ARG A 95 -16.40 -3.88 -0.51
CA ARG A 95 -17.40 -4.92 -0.19
C ARG A 95 -17.49 -6.01 -1.25
N ASN A 96 -17.35 -5.65 -2.54
CA ASN A 96 -17.34 -6.63 -3.63
C ASN A 96 -16.13 -7.58 -3.56
N MET A 97 -15.04 -7.16 -2.93
CA MET A 97 -13.88 -8.00 -2.63
C MET A 97 -14.01 -8.79 -1.31
N GLY A 98 -15.18 -8.73 -0.63
CA GLY A 98 -15.40 -9.39 0.66
C GLY A 98 -14.76 -8.69 1.86
N ILE A 99 -14.32 -7.43 1.72
CA ILE A 99 -13.64 -6.68 2.78
C ILE A 99 -14.67 -6.08 3.74
N ILE A 100 -14.43 -6.23 5.04
CA ILE A 100 -15.26 -5.66 6.11
C ILE A 100 -14.98 -4.17 6.24
N THR A 101 -16.02 -3.34 6.03
CA THR A 101 -15.93 -1.87 6.01
C THR A 101 -16.57 -1.19 7.23
N ASP A 102 -16.87 -1.93 8.29
CA ASP A 102 -17.53 -1.42 9.50
C ASP A 102 -16.67 -0.37 10.24
N HIS A 103 -15.36 -0.42 10.02
CA HIS A 103 -14.38 0.53 10.56
C HIS A 103 -13.95 1.61 9.55
N LEU A 104 -14.73 1.78 8.45
CA LEU A 104 -14.51 2.79 7.40
C LEU A 104 -15.77 3.66 7.22
N PRO A 105 -16.16 4.46 8.24
CA PRO A 105 -17.36 5.28 8.20
C PRO A 105 -17.26 6.44 7.20
N LEU A 106 -18.44 6.93 6.80
CA LEU A 106 -18.61 8.10 5.94
C LEU A 106 -18.85 9.37 6.78
N TYR A 107 -18.25 10.50 6.38
CA TYR A 107 -18.39 11.78 7.06
C TYR A 107 -18.76 12.90 6.07
N LYS A 108 -19.77 13.73 6.40
CA LYS A 108 -20.25 14.82 5.54
C LYS A 108 -19.25 15.97 5.42
N GLU A 109 -18.44 16.18 6.45
CA GLU A 109 -17.43 17.23 6.50
C GLU A 109 -16.11 16.88 5.79
N ILE A 110 -15.99 15.67 5.25
CA ILE A 110 -14.84 15.14 4.55
C ILE A 110 -15.19 14.89 3.09
N MET A 111 -14.25 15.13 2.19
CA MET A 111 -14.30 14.62 0.81
C MET A 111 -13.51 13.31 0.74
N THR A 112 -14.02 12.35 -0.03
CA THR A 112 -13.24 11.14 -0.34
C THR A 112 -12.07 11.51 -1.25
N PRO A 113 -10.81 11.29 -0.80
CA PRO A 113 -9.65 11.58 -1.64
C PRO A 113 -9.71 10.80 -2.95
N THR A 114 -9.52 11.49 -4.07
CA THR A 114 -9.71 10.91 -5.40
C THR A 114 -8.66 11.41 -6.36
N TYR A 115 -8.03 10.51 -7.09
CA TYR A 115 -7.19 10.81 -8.24
C TYR A 115 -7.99 10.58 -9.53
N THR A 116 -8.52 11.63 -10.11
CA THR A 116 -9.22 11.54 -11.39
C THR A 116 -8.23 11.70 -12.53
N LYS A 117 -8.16 10.68 -13.38
CA LYS A 117 -7.25 10.56 -14.54
C LYS A 117 -8.09 10.56 -15.82
N PRO A 118 -8.35 11.73 -16.43
CA PRO A 118 -8.94 11.77 -17.76
C PRO A 118 -7.91 11.26 -18.77
N VAL A 119 -8.31 10.36 -19.67
CA VAL A 119 -7.45 9.77 -20.68
C VAL A 119 -8.14 9.80 -22.04
N PHE A 120 -7.41 10.17 -23.09
CA PHE A 120 -7.90 10.10 -24.45
C PHE A 120 -7.67 8.71 -25.02
N ILE A 121 -8.74 8.12 -25.59
CA ILE A 121 -8.63 6.88 -26.33
C ILE A 121 -8.14 7.19 -27.74
N ALA A 122 -6.96 6.71 -28.09
CA ALA A 122 -6.35 6.86 -29.39
C ALA A 122 -6.21 5.50 -30.10
N LYS A 123 -5.99 5.51 -31.42
CA LYS A 123 -5.80 4.28 -32.20
C LYS A 123 -4.60 3.45 -31.74
N ASP A 124 -3.57 4.13 -31.22
CA ASP A 124 -2.30 3.52 -30.81
C ASP A 124 -2.21 3.31 -29.28
N GLY A 125 -3.30 3.51 -28.54
CA GLY A 125 -3.33 3.32 -27.09
C GLY A 125 -4.08 4.43 -26.34
N ILE A 126 -3.66 4.66 -25.09
CA ILE A 126 -4.24 5.65 -24.18
C ILE A 126 -3.25 6.78 -24.00
N GLU A 127 -3.69 8.03 -24.19
CA GLU A 127 -2.95 9.24 -23.89
C GLU A 127 -3.43 9.82 -22.56
N GLU A 128 -2.55 9.86 -21.56
CA GLU A 128 -2.86 10.50 -20.28
C GLU A 128 -2.89 12.01 -20.40
N THR A 129 -3.86 12.64 -19.70
CA THR A 129 -3.97 14.09 -19.57
C THR A 129 -3.60 14.57 -18.17
N ASN A 130 -3.87 15.81 -17.84
CA ASN A 130 -3.68 16.34 -16.49
C ASN A 130 -4.62 15.64 -15.49
N ARG A 131 -4.05 15.16 -14.38
CA ARG A 131 -4.79 14.54 -13.28
C ARG A 131 -5.50 15.62 -12.44
N LEU A 132 -6.71 15.31 -11.99
CA LEU A 132 -7.48 16.15 -11.06
C LEU A 132 -7.51 15.46 -9.70
N ASP A 133 -6.89 16.08 -8.71
CA ASP A 133 -6.75 15.51 -7.37
C ASP A 133 -7.73 16.16 -6.40
N HIS A 134 -8.62 15.36 -5.81
CA HIS A 134 -9.38 15.75 -4.63
C HIS A 134 -8.62 15.30 -3.38
N LYS A 135 -8.28 16.24 -2.51
CA LYS A 135 -7.62 15.97 -1.22
C LYS A 135 -8.23 16.83 -0.13
N ASN A 136 -8.29 16.30 1.07
CA ASN A 136 -8.65 17.10 2.23
C ASN A 136 -7.55 18.12 2.50
N ILE A 137 -7.94 19.40 2.57
CA ILE A 137 -7.02 20.54 2.77
C ILE A 137 -7.05 21.08 4.21
N LYS A 138 -7.65 20.33 5.13
CA LYS A 138 -7.75 20.64 6.55
C LYS A 138 -7.28 19.43 7.36
N PRO A 139 -6.76 19.64 8.56
CA PRO A 139 -6.43 18.54 9.47
C PRO A 139 -7.64 17.66 9.76
N THR A 140 -7.39 16.37 9.94
CA THR A 140 -8.43 15.41 10.29
C THR A 140 -9.12 15.79 11.59
N PRO A 141 -10.46 15.88 11.62
CA PRO A 141 -11.20 16.21 12.83
C PRO A 141 -10.96 15.24 13.98
N LYS A 142 -10.95 15.74 15.22
CA LYS A 142 -10.65 14.93 16.41
C LYS A 142 -11.66 13.80 16.68
N ASN A 143 -12.91 13.95 16.28
CA ASN A 143 -13.91 12.88 16.36
C ASN A 143 -13.57 11.72 15.41
N ILE A 144 -13.04 12.02 14.22
CA ILE A 144 -12.59 11.01 13.24
C ILE A 144 -11.33 10.30 13.76
N GLU A 145 -10.32 11.06 14.20
CA GLU A 145 -9.11 10.51 14.83
C GLU A 145 -9.47 9.55 15.97
N LYS A 146 -10.37 9.96 16.87
CA LYS A 146 -10.84 9.15 17.99
C LYS A 146 -11.48 7.84 17.49
N LYS A 147 -12.32 7.91 16.45
CA LYS A 147 -12.98 6.73 15.89
C LYS A 147 -11.99 5.74 15.26
N ILE A 148 -10.94 6.24 14.60
CA ILE A 148 -9.86 5.38 14.08
C ILE A 148 -9.14 4.68 15.24
N ILE A 149 -8.79 5.40 16.30
CA ILE A 149 -8.12 4.84 17.48
C ILE A 149 -8.99 3.76 18.15
N GLU A 150 -10.29 4.02 18.35
CA GLU A 150 -11.24 3.03 18.87
C GLU A 150 -11.27 1.77 17.99
N SER A 151 -11.34 1.93 16.68
CA SER A 151 -11.34 0.83 15.71
C SER A 151 -10.06 0.01 15.76
N LEU A 152 -8.89 0.65 15.89
CA LEU A 152 -7.60 -0.02 16.01
C LEU A 152 -7.55 -0.92 17.26
N TYR A 153 -7.98 -0.40 18.44
CA TYR A 153 -8.03 -1.20 19.66
C TYR A 153 -9.05 -2.34 19.59
N GLU A 154 -10.21 -2.11 18.95
CA GLU A 154 -11.22 -3.14 18.77
C GLU A 154 -10.73 -4.31 17.92
N VAL A 155 -9.95 -4.02 16.89
CA VAL A 155 -9.48 -5.00 15.90
C VAL A 155 -8.19 -5.68 16.35
N ALA A 156 -7.30 -5.00 17.07
CA ALA A 156 -5.97 -5.49 17.46
C ALA A 156 -5.96 -6.87 18.14
N GLY A 157 -7.00 -7.19 18.91
CA GLY A 157 -7.13 -8.52 19.57
C GLY A 157 -7.80 -9.60 18.72
N LYS A 158 -8.16 -9.30 17.47
CA LYS A 158 -8.95 -10.17 16.59
C LYS A 158 -8.25 -10.56 15.30
N VAL A 159 -7.11 -9.93 15.00
CA VAL A 159 -6.37 -10.08 13.74
C VAL A 159 -4.94 -10.53 13.97
N ASP A 160 -4.34 -11.13 12.94
CA ASP A 160 -2.94 -11.55 12.94
C ASP A 160 -2.00 -10.39 12.56
N ALA A 161 -2.49 -9.43 11.77
CA ALA A 161 -1.73 -8.22 11.41
C ALA A 161 -2.61 -6.98 11.32
N ILE A 162 -1.97 -5.81 11.57
CA ILE A 162 -2.46 -4.50 11.15
C ILE A 162 -1.39 -3.85 10.27
N ILE A 163 -1.75 -3.57 9.02
CA ILE A 163 -0.92 -2.82 8.07
C ILE A 163 -1.36 -1.37 8.11
N VAL A 164 -0.41 -0.46 8.30
CA VAL A 164 -0.64 0.99 8.30
C VAL A 164 -0.11 1.57 6.99
N SER A 165 -0.98 2.24 6.23
CA SER A 165 -0.65 2.93 4.98
C SER A 165 -0.84 4.44 5.14
N ASP A 166 0.26 5.16 5.35
CA ASP A 166 0.31 6.60 5.62
C ASP A 166 0.90 7.33 4.41
N GLN A 167 0.04 7.85 3.55
CA GLN A 167 0.43 8.41 2.25
C GLN A 167 0.52 9.93 2.21
N LEU A 168 -0.04 10.63 3.21
CA LEU A 168 -0.02 12.07 3.21
C LEU A 168 1.30 12.62 3.75
N THR A 169 1.75 13.73 3.16
CA THR A 169 3.01 14.40 3.53
C THR A 169 2.81 15.57 4.50
N CYS A 170 1.54 15.91 4.80
CA CYS A 170 1.18 16.94 5.77
C CYS A 170 0.73 16.29 7.07
N GLU A 171 1.40 16.64 8.17
CA GLU A 171 1.07 16.12 9.50
C GLU A 171 -0.39 16.39 9.87
N GLY A 172 -1.11 15.32 10.27
CA GLY A 172 -2.49 15.41 10.75
C GLY A 172 -3.58 15.55 9.68
N TYR A 173 -3.24 15.43 8.37
CA TYR A 173 -4.22 15.59 7.28
C TYR A 173 -4.83 14.27 6.79
N GLY A 174 -4.27 13.12 7.16
CA GLY A 174 -4.73 11.80 6.78
C GLY A 174 -5.35 11.02 7.93
N ALA A 175 -5.53 9.74 7.71
CA ALA A 175 -5.99 8.80 8.73
C ALA A 175 -4.94 8.59 9.84
N ILE A 176 -3.65 8.70 9.50
CA ILE A 176 -2.56 8.40 10.41
C ILE A 176 -2.00 9.70 11.02
N THR A 177 -2.70 10.22 11.98
CA THR A 177 -2.29 11.40 12.76
C THR A 177 -1.25 11.04 13.83
N CYS A 178 -0.71 12.06 14.51
CA CYS A 178 0.16 11.85 15.69
C CYS A 178 -0.54 11.00 16.76
N GLY A 179 -1.82 11.29 17.08
CA GLY A 179 -2.59 10.53 18.07
C GLY A 179 -2.80 9.07 17.64
N VAL A 180 -3.02 8.81 16.35
CA VAL A 180 -3.13 7.45 15.82
C VAL A 180 -1.79 6.71 15.92
N ARG A 181 -0.65 7.36 15.61
CA ARG A 181 0.69 6.75 15.77
C ARG A 181 1.00 6.39 17.23
N GLU A 182 0.63 7.25 18.19
CA GLU A 182 0.78 6.93 19.61
C GLU A 182 -0.07 5.69 20.01
N ALA A 183 -1.32 5.65 19.59
CA ALA A 183 -2.19 4.48 19.85
C ALA A 183 -1.62 3.20 19.20
N LEU A 184 -1.05 3.27 18.01
CA LEU A 184 -0.37 2.15 17.35
C LEU A 184 0.86 1.69 18.14
N ALA A 185 1.65 2.63 18.68
CA ALA A 185 2.81 2.30 19.51
C ALA A 185 2.41 1.57 20.81
N ASP A 186 1.31 1.99 21.45
CA ASP A 186 0.73 1.33 22.62
C ASP A 186 0.20 -0.08 22.28
N ILE A 187 -0.45 -0.22 21.12
CA ILE A 187 -0.90 -1.52 20.61
C ILE A 187 0.30 -2.44 20.38
N GLY A 188 1.39 -1.95 19.78
CA GLY A 188 2.62 -2.70 19.54
C GLY A 188 3.33 -3.15 20.81
N GLU A 189 3.22 -2.38 21.89
CA GLU A 189 3.71 -2.77 23.20
C GLU A 189 2.81 -3.84 23.86
N LYS A 190 1.49 -3.68 23.76
CA LYS A 190 0.51 -4.55 24.41
C LYS A 190 0.34 -5.91 23.72
N TYR A 191 0.35 -5.95 22.38
CA TYR A 191 0.07 -7.14 21.57
C TYR A 191 1.34 -7.64 20.88
N GLN A 192 2.24 -8.28 21.62
CA GLN A 192 3.58 -8.69 21.12
C GLN A 192 3.56 -9.68 19.96
N ASN A 193 2.49 -10.49 19.82
CA ASN A 193 2.33 -11.46 18.73
C ASN A 193 1.64 -10.87 17.49
N LEU A 194 1.11 -9.66 17.59
CA LEU A 194 0.49 -8.97 16.46
C LEU A 194 1.58 -8.47 15.50
N VAL A 195 1.46 -8.80 14.22
CA VAL A 195 2.29 -8.21 13.18
C VAL A 195 1.77 -6.80 12.92
N LEU A 196 2.40 -5.81 13.54
CA LEU A 196 2.08 -4.41 13.34
C LEU A 196 3.09 -3.80 12.38
N TYR A 197 2.64 -3.32 11.22
CA TYR A 197 3.49 -2.95 10.11
C TYR A 197 3.10 -1.60 9.52
N ALA A 198 4.05 -0.70 9.29
CA ALA A 198 3.81 0.61 8.71
C ALA A 198 4.62 0.85 7.43
N ASP A 199 3.94 1.45 6.45
CA ASP A 199 4.52 2.09 5.27
C ASP A 199 4.08 3.55 5.27
N SER A 200 5.04 4.48 5.37
CA SER A 200 4.74 5.91 5.45
C SER A 200 5.66 6.69 4.52
N ARG A 201 5.06 7.52 3.70
CA ARG A 201 5.79 8.34 2.72
C ARG A 201 6.66 9.43 3.35
N ALA A 202 6.24 9.98 4.50
CA ALA A 202 6.89 11.16 5.08
C ALA A 202 7.29 11.02 6.56
N PHE A 203 6.69 10.07 7.30
CA PHE A 203 6.78 10.00 8.75
C PHE A 203 7.27 8.66 9.27
N ILE A 204 7.95 7.86 8.44
CA ILE A 204 8.33 6.49 8.79
C ILE A 204 9.23 6.41 10.03
N ASP A 205 10.03 7.42 10.30
CA ASP A 205 10.88 7.55 11.47
C ASP A 205 10.12 7.83 12.78
N LYS A 206 8.83 8.17 12.70
CA LYS A 206 7.98 8.47 13.86
C LYS A 206 7.20 7.26 14.38
N PHE A 207 7.30 6.10 13.73
CA PHE A 207 6.65 4.87 14.15
C PHE A 207 7.51 4.11 15.16
N ARG A 208 6.90 3.66 16.27
CA ARG A 208 7.55 2.94 17.35
C ARG A 208 6.82 1.63 17.66
N ASN A 209 7.53 0.64 18.18
CA ASN A 209 7.02 -0.68 18.55
C ASN A 209 6.36 -1.46 17.41
N MET A 210 6.74 -1.16 16.15
CA MET A 210 6.18 -1.81 14.98
C MET A 210 7.21 -1.99 13.88
N ILE A 211 6.95 -2.96 13.02
CA ILE A 211 7.73 -3.21 11.80
C ILE A 211 7.50 -2.03 10.86
N ILE A 212 8.54 -1.54 10.22
CA ILE A 212 8.44 -0.44 9.28
C ILE A 212 9.05 -0.78 7.93
N LYS A 213 8.46 -0.22 6.87
CA LYS A 213 8.99 -0.28 5.52
C LYS A 213 9.03 1.11 4.90
N CYS A 214 10.09 1.35 4.16
CA CYS A 214 10.23 2.50 3.26
C CYS A 214 11.01 2.09 2.01
N ASN A 215 11.14 2.99 1.04
CA ASN A 215 12.08 2.77 -0.05
C ASN A 215 13.46 3.32 0.30
N ASN A 216 14.48 2.94 -0.47
CA ASN A 216 15.86 3.36 -0.24
C ASN A 216 16.04 4.89 -0.34
N LEU A 217 15.30 5.57 -1.22
CA LEU A 217 15.39 7.03 -1.36
C LEU A 217 14.82 7.73 -0.12
N GLU A 218 13.70 7.24 0.42
CA GLU A 218 13.09 7.73 1.66
C GLU A 218 14.02 7.50 2.85
N ALA A 219 14.58 6.29 2.99
CA ALA A 219 15.50 5.95 4.07
C ALA A 219 16.77 6.82 4.05
N VAL A 220 17.37 7.00 2.87
CA VAL A 220 18.59 7.81 2.73
C VAL A 220 18.29 9.28 2.99
N ARG A 221 17.17 9.82 2.48
CA ARG A 221 16.77 11.21 2.73
C ARG A 221 16.65 11.56 4.22
N LEU A 222 16.19 10.63 5.04
CA LEU A 222 16.04 10.84 6.48
C LEU A 222 17.39 11.08 7.21
N PHE A 223 18.43 10.38 6.80
CA PHE A 223 19.70 10.37 7.52
C PHE A 223 20.85 11.03 6.76
N TYR A 224 20.74 11.09 5.43
CA TYR A 224 21.78 11.57 4.53
C TYR A 224 21.16 12.37 3.37
N PRO A 225 20.50 13.51 3.66
CA PRO A 225 19.82 14.31 2.64
C PRO A 225 20.82 14.78 1.58
N GLY A 226 20.46 14.57 0.32
CA GLY A 226 21.30 14.86 -0.84
C GLY A 226 22.09 13.67 -1.40
N GLU A 227 22.11 12.52 -0.69
CA GLU A 227 22.78 11.29 -1.16
C GLU A 227 21.78 10.26 -1.75
N GLU A 228 20.48 10.56 -1.89
CA GLU A 228 19.41 9.60 -2.17
C GLU A 228 19.67 8.75 -3.41
N THR A 229 20.20 9.35 -4.47
CA THR A 229 20.44 8.66 -5.76
C THR A 229 21.82 8.04 -5.87
N THR A 230 22.76 8.41 -4.99
CA THR A 230 24.17 7.97 -5.02
C THR A 230 24.52 6.94 -3.95
N ALA A 231 23.63 6.75 -2.96
CA ALA A 231 23.87 5.84 -1.85
C ALA A 231 24.04 4.39 -2.30
N GLY A 232 25.15 3.79 -1.89
CA GLY A 232 25.42 2.36 -2.06
C GLY A 232 24.70 1.48 -1.02
N GLN A 233 24.87 0.16 -1.14
CA GLN A 233 24.24 -0.81 -0.22
C GLN A 233 24.66 -0.59 1.24
N ASP A 234 25.92 -0.26 1.50
CA ASP A 234 26.42 -0.01 2.87
C ASP A 234 25.66 1.14 3.52
N ARG A 235 25.44 2.23 2.78
CA ARG A 235 24.69 3.39 3.27
C ARG A 235 23.24 3.04 3.57
N ILE A 236 22.61 2.23 2.72
CA ILE A 236 21.24 1.75 2.95
C ILE A 236 21.21 0.85 4.19
N GLY A 237 22.23 -0.01 4.39
CA GLY A 237 22.38 -0.83 5.58
C GLY A 237 22.52 -0.01 6.88
N GLU A 238 23.25 1.11 6.85
CA GLU A 238 23.31 2.05 7.98
C GLU A 238 21.95 2.67 8.28
N CYS A 239 21.19 3.06 7.25
CA CYS A 239 19.82 3.57 7.41
C CYS A 239 18.90 2.52 8.04
N LEU A 240 18.99 1.27 7.58
CA LEU A 240 18.22 0.16 8.13
C LEU A 240 18.49 -0.06 9.61
N GLN A 241 19.76 -0.01 10.04
CA GLN A 241 20.12 -0.12 11.44
C GLN A 241 19.56 1.03 12.28
N LYS A 242 19.69 2.28 11.83
CA LYS A 242 19.14 3.46 12.51
C LYS A 242 17.62 3.39 12.65
N LEU A 243 16.92 3.03 11.57
CA LEU A 243 15.46 2.84 11.59
C LEU A 243 15.04 1.72 12.54
N SER A 244 15.79 0.61 12.59
CA SER A 244 15.50 -0.50 13.50
C SER A 244 15.64 -0.12 14.98
N VAL A 245 16.60 0.75 15.31
CA VAL A 245 16.74 1.31 16.67
C VAL A 245 15.55 2.21 16.99
N ASN A 246 15.14 3.06 16.06
CA ASN A 246 14.02 4.00 16.27
C ASN A 246 12.67 3.28 16.41
N SER A 247 12.40 2.29 15.56
CA SER A 247 11.13 1.54 15.59
C SER A 247 11.06 0.48 16.69
N GLY A 248 12.21 0.02 17.17
CA GLY A 248 12.30 -1.11 18.11
C GLY A 248 11.94 -2.48 17.53
N ARG A 249 11.74 -2.58 16.22
CA ARG A 249 11.30 -3.79 15.51
C ARG A 249 12.08 -3.98 14.19
N GLN A 250 11.67 -4.96 13.39
CA GLN A 250 12.22 -5.24 12.07
C GLN A 250 11.97 -4.08 11.10
N VAL A 251 12.87 -3.96 10.11
CA VAL A 251 12.80 -2.95 9.05
C VAL A 251 12.98 -3.64 7.70
N PHE A 252 12.22 -3.18 6.72
CA PHE A 252 12.34 -3.56 5.32
C PHE A 252 12.58 -2.31 4.49
N ILE A 253 13.62 -2.30 3.66
CA ILE A 253 13.90 -1.19 2.73
C ILE A 253 13.83 -1.73 1.31
N SER A 254 12.80 -1.31 0.54
CA SER A 254 12.71 -1.67 -0.87
C SER A 254 13.73 -0.87 -1.69
N CYS A 255 14.51 -1.59 -2.53
CA CYS A 255 15.61 -1.06 -3.33
C CYS A 255 15.31 -1.17 -4.85
N GLY A 256 14.03 -1.06 -5.24
CA GLY A 256 13.58 -1.18 -6.63
C GLY A 256 13.96 -2.53 -7.23
N SER A 257 14.55 -2.52 -8.44
CA SER A 257 14.99 -3.73 -9.14
C SER A 257 16.07 -4.53 -8.43
N LYS A 258 16.70 -4.00 -7.38
CA LYS A 258 17.69 -4.73 -6.57
C LYS A 258 17.04 -5.66 -5.54
N GLY A 259 15.78 -5.41 -5.15
CA GLY A 259 15.03 -6.20 -4.17
C GLY A 259 14.78 -5.49 -2.86
N VAL A 260 14.75 -6.23 -1.76
CA VAL A 260 14.43 -5.73 -0.42
C VAL A 260 15.59 -5.99 0.53
N MET A 261 16.06 -4.95 1.21
CA MET A 261 17.04 -5.06 2.28
C MET A 261 16.31 -5.22 3.62
N THR A 262 16.77 -6.16 4.43
CA THR A 262 16.29 -6.40 5.80
C THR A 262 17.44 -6.85 6.68
N ARG A 263 17.16 -7.43 7.85
CA ARG A 263 18.18 -8.01 8.75
C ARG A 263 18.07 -9.53 8.73
N ASP A 264 19.21 -10.20 8.63
CA ASP A 264 19.32 -11.65 8.81
C ASP A 264 19.10 -12.06 10.28
N ILE A 265 19.18 -13.35 10.55
CA ILE A 265 19.04 -13.91 11.90
C ILE A 265 20.14 -13.43 12.87
N ALA A 266 21.30 -13.05 12.35
CA ALA A 266 22.40 -12.47 13.14
C ALA A 266 22.23 -10.96 13.34
N GLY A 267 21.18 -10.35 12.80
CA GLY A 267 20.89 -8.93 12.90
C GLY A 267 21.69 -8.05 11.93
N GLN A 268 22.38 -8.65 10.94
CA GLN A 268 23.16 -7.92 9.94
C GLN A 268 22.29 -7.54 8.74
N PRO A 269 22.51 -6.37 8.12
CA PRO A 269 21.86 -6.00 6.87
C PRO A 269 22.11 -7.02 5.78
N VAL A 270 21.04 -7.52 5.15
CA VAL A 270 21.07 -8.43 4.01
C VAL A 270 20.12 -7.95 2.93
N LEU A 271 20.58 -7.96 1.68
CA LEU A 271 19.74 -7.65 0.51
C LEU A 271 19.21 -8.96 -0.08
N ILE A 272 17.89 -9.11 -0.06
CA ILE A 272 17.21 -10.22 -0.73
C ILE A 272 16.89 -9.77 -2.16
N PRO A 273 17.51 -10.41 -3.16
CA PRO A 273 17.42 -9.93 -4.54
C PRO A 273 15.99 -10.00 -5.07
N ALA A 274 15.62 -9.01 -5.89
CA ALA A 274 14.40 -9.08 -6.66
C ALA A 274 14.46 -10.18 -7.70
N ARG A 275 13.30 -10.67 -8.11
CA ARG A 275 13.23 -11.58 -9.25
C ARG A 275 13.63 -10.84 -10.52
N VAL A 276 14.51 -11.42 -11.31
CA VAL A 276 14.92 -10.90 -12.62
C VAL A 276 13.80 -11.22 -13.62
N LEU A 277 13.26 -10.21 -14.26
CA LEU A 277 12.30 -10.35 -15.36
C LEU A 277 13.07 -10.31 -16.71
N PRO A 278 12.55 -10.96 -17.77
CA PRO A 278 13.10 -10.82 -19.12
C PRO A 278 13.24 -9.34 -19.52
N ALA A 279 14.31 -8.99 -20.23
CA ALA A 279 14.63 -7.60 -20.56
C ALA A 279 13.53 -6.87 -21.40
N GLU A 280 12.78 -7.64 -22.19
CA GLU A 280 11.66 -7.15 -23.02
C GLU A 280 10.35 -6.98 -22.27
N THR A 281 10.27 -7.39 -20.98
CA THR A 281 9.05 -7.28 -20.20
C THR A 281 8.70 -5.81 -19.96
N LYS A 282 7.53 -5.39 -20.46
CA LYS A 282 6.99 -4.09 -20.12
C LYS A 282 6.53 -4.11 -18.66
N ILE A 283 6.87 -3.08 -17.91
CA ILE A 283 6.53 -2.98 -16.49
C ILE A 283 5.86 -1.64 -16.16
N ASP A 284 4.95 -1.68 -15.21
CA ASP A 284 4.36 -0.52 -14.55
C ASP A 284 4.61 -0.68 -13.04
N ILE A 285 5.41 0.22 -12.47
CA ILE A 285 5.84 0.12 -11.08
C ILE A 285 4.83 0.67 -10.07
N VAL A 286 3.69 1.20 -10.55
CA VAL A 286 2.64 1.72 -9.68
C VAL A 286 2.06 0.60 -8.82
N GLY A 287 2.04 0.79 -7.49
CA GLY A 287 1.55 -0.21 -6.54
C GLY A 287 2.55 -1.33 -6.19
N ALA A 288 3.78 -1.34 -6.75
CA ALA A 288 4.80 -2.34 -6.42
C ALA A 288 5.14 -2.38 -4.92
N GLY A 289 5.18 -1.21 -4.27
CA GLY A 289 5.41 -1.09 -2.82
C GLY A 289 4.30 -1.73 -2.00
N ASP A 290 3.04 -1.52 -2.38
CA ASP A 290 1.85 -2.07 -1.72
C ASP A 290 1.78 -3.60 -1.89
N ALA A 291 2.10 -4.08 -3.08
CA ALA A 291 2.21 -5.50 -3.39
C ALA A 291 3.30 -6.19 -2.55
N CYS A 292 4.48 -5.55 -2.45
CA CYS A 292 5.57 -6.01 -1.60
C CYS A 292 5.14 -6.08 -0.13
N THR A 293 4.50 -5.04 0.39
CA THR A 293 3.95 -4.99 1.75
C THR A 293 2.99 -6.13 2.00
N SER A 294 2.06 -6.39 1.07
CA SER A 294 1.08 -7.48 1.19
C SER A 294 1.75 -8.84 1.29
N GLY A 295 2.77 -9.11 0.44
CA GLY A 295 3.55 -10.35 0.47
C GLY A 295 4.35 -10.52 1.77
N ILE A 296 5.08 -9.47 2.20
CA ILE A 296 5.88 -9.49 3.42
C ILE A 296 5.02 -9.79 4.64
N VAL A 297 3.93 -9.01 4.84
CA VAL A 297 3.10 -9.14 6.06
C VAL A 297 2.41 -10.49 6.12
N SER A 298 1.84 -10.96 5.00
CA SER A 298 1.20 -12.28 4.95
C SER A 298 2.17 -13.40 5.30
N ALA A 299 3.42 -13.33 4.80
CA ALA A 299 4.44 -14.31 5.11
C ALA A 299 4.87 -14.25 6.59
N LEU A 300 5.06 -13.06 7.16
CA LEU A 300 5.40 -12.89 8.58
C LEU A 300 4.32 -13.49 9.50
N CYS A 301 3.03 -13.29 9.19
CA CYS A 301 1.92 -13.90 9.93
C CYS A 301 1.96 -15.44 9.89
N CYS A 302 2.56 -16.03 8.86
CA CYS A 302 2.77 -17.48 8.75
C CYS A 302 4.12 -17.96 9.34
N GLY A 303 4.80 -17.15 10.12
CA GLY A 303 6.06 -17.49 10.77
C GLY A 303 7.26 -17.56 9.82
N ALA A 304 7.23 -16.79 8.73
CA ALA A 304 8.39 -16.61 7.87
C ALA A 304 9.48 -15.80 8.58
N THR A 305 10.74 -16.10 8.26
CA THR A 305 11.86 -15.23 8.64
C THR A 305 11.80 -13.92 7.86
N ASN A 306 12.57 -12.90 8.27
CA ASN A 306 12.64 -11.63 7.53
C ASN A 306 13.07 -11.85 6.07
N GLU A 307 14.04 -12.73 5.86
CA GLU A 307 14.56 -13.05 4.53
C GLU A 307 13.50 -13.76 3.67
N GLU A 308 12.78 -14.74 4.24
CA GLU A 308 11.67 -15.43 3.56
C GLU A 308 10.55 -14.47 3.22
N ALA A 309 10.19 -13.58 4.14
CA ALA A 309 9.15 -12.56 3.93
C ALA A 309 9.54 -11.56 2.84
N ALA A 310 10.78 -11.06 2.85
CA ALA A 310 11.32 -10.20 1.80
C ALA A 310 11.32 -10.90 0.43
N PHE A 311 11.67 -12.18 0.38
CA PHE A 311 11.64 -12.98 -0.84
C PHE A 311 10.21 -13.09 -1.40
N ILE A 312 9.22 -13.41 -0.55
CA ILE A 312 7.80 -13.48 -0.97
C ILE A 312 7.29 -12.10 -1.43
N GLY A 313 7.63 -11.02 -0.72
CA GLY A 313 7.32 -9.65 -1.14
C GLY A 313 7.88 -9.31 -2.52
N ASN A 314 9.12 -9.71 -2.81
CA ASN A 314 9.75 -9.55 -4.12
C ASN A 314 9.01 -10.34 -5.21
N LEU A 315 8.56 -11.58 -4.95
CA LEU A 315 7.79 -12.38 -5.91
C LEU A 315 6.45 -11.72 -6.23
N VAL A 316 5.69 -11.29 -5.21
CA VAL A 316 4.40 -10.61 -5.38
C VAL A 316 4.58 -9.34 -6.20
N SER A 317 5.56 -8.50 -5.87
CA SER A 317 5.85 -7.28 -6.63
C SER A 317 6.26 -7.57 -8.09
N ALA A 318 7.08 -8.57 -8.32
CA ALA A 318 7.54 -8.92 -9.67
C ALA A 318 6.39 -9.38 -10.58
N ILE A 319 5.32 -9.96 -10.02
CA ILE A 319 4.11 -10.33 -10.77
C ILE A 319 3.29 -9.07 -11.05
N THR A 320 3.02 -8.27 -10.03
CA THR A 320 2.10 -7.12 -10.14
C THR A 320 2.58 -6.05 -11.09
N ILE A 321 3.89 -5.79 -11.15
CA ILE A 321 4.45 -4.77 -12.07
C ILE A 321 4.35 -5.13 -13.56
N GLN A 322 3.96 -6.36 -13.91
CA GLN A 322 3.75 -6.76 -15.31
C GLN A 322 2.36 -6.40 -15.83
N VAL A 323 1.47 -5.93 -14.96
CA VAL A 323 0.13 -5.44 -15.34
C VAL A 323 0.21 -3.96 -15.65
N ILE A 324 -0.01 -3.59 -16.92
CA ILE A 324 0.16 -2.22 -17.40
C ILE A 324 -1.12 -1.41 -17.27
N GLY A 325 -1.00 -0.13 -16.84
CA GLY A 325 -2.09 0.84 -16.82
C GLY A 325 -3.10 0.68 -15.70
N THR A 326 -2.80 -0.15 -14.70
CA THR A 326 -3.53 -0.28 -13.44
C THR A 326 -2.62 -0.87 -12.37
N THR A 327 -2.99 -0.73 -11.09
CA THR A 327 -2.29 -1.47 -10.02
C THR A 327 -2.60 -2.96 -10.16
N GLY A 328 -1.57 -3.75 -10.52
CA GLY A 328 -1.69 -5.20 -10.64
C GLY A 328 -1.86 -5.86 -9.26
N THR A 329 -2.38 -7.08 -9.28
CA THR A 329 -2.41 -7.98 -8.12
C THR A 329 -1.82 -9.34 -8.47
N ALA A 330 -1.41 -10.11 -7.47
CA ALA A 330 -0.88 -11.46 -7.65
C ALA A 330 -1.74 -12.47 -6.89
N THR A 331 -2.04 -13.59 -7.53
CA THR A 331 -2.68 -14.73 -6.88
C THR A 331 -1.63 -15.64 -6.20
N ARG A 332 -2.05 -16.46 -5.23
CA ARG A 332 -1.16 -17.46 -4.61
C ARG A 332 -0.59 -18.43 -5.64
N ALA A 333 -1.41 -18.84 -6.62
CA ALA A 333 -0.99 -19.75 -7.68
C ALA A 333 0.13 -19.14 -8.56
N GLU A 334 0.01 -17.85 -8.91
CA GLU A 334 1.04 -17.12 -9.66
C GLU A 334 2.32 -16.97 -8.85
N VAL A 335 2.22 -16.66 -7.54
CA VAL A 335 3.39 -16.58 -6.65
C VAL A 335 4.12 -17.93 -6.60
N LEU A 336 3.41 -19.04 -6.45
CA LEU A 336 4.01 -20.37 -6.44
C LEU A 336 4.62 -20.72 -7.80
N ALA A 337 3.92 -20.49 -8.90
CA ALA A 337 4.43 -20.73 -10.24
C ALA A 337 5.68 -19.89 -10.53
N SER A 338 5.76 -18.69 -9.97
CA SER A 338 6.88 -17.79 -10.16
C SER A 338 8.17 -18.26 -9.48
N TYR A 339 8.10 -19.21 -8.54
CA TYR A 339 9.28 -19.79 -7.89
C TYR A 339 10.09 -20.68 -8.83
N SER A 340 9.42 -21.37 -9.75
CA SER A 340 10.02 -22.38 -10.63
C SER A 340 10.62 -21.80 -11.93
N LEU A 341 10.48 -20.52 -12.16
CA LEU A 341 10.97 -19.77 -13.32
C LEU A 341 12.18 -18.92 -12.96
#